data_2a6c80c25672894676106f51434fd305
#
_entry.id   2a6c80c25672894676106f51434fd305
#
_cell.length_a   1.000
_cell.length_b   1.000
_cell.length_c   1.000
_cell.angle_alpha   90.00
_cell.angle_beta   90.00
_cell.angle_gamma   90.00
#
_symmetry.space_group_name_H-M   'P 1'
#
loop_
_entity.id
_entity.type
_entity.pdbx_description
1 polymer ?
#
loop_
_entity_poly.entity_id
_entity_poly.type
_entity_poly.pdbx_seq_one_letter_code
_entity_poly.pdbx_strand_id
1 'polypeptide(L)'
;MSTPTAPAKSPALDLFAALDAAVTAAHAGAAVLQAYAHKRAELVIDTKARNDLVSQADREAEAAIIDVLKARTPQFGIVAEETGGTPSGSASWYIDPLDGTTNFIHSIPHYAVSIALVAQPGCAVCFGTPMTESGPVVAVVYDPVREEMFTAVHGVGAWLNSHRIHVSRTASFNDAVLGTGFPYSDMSFSEHYMPMLNAAIHQTQGVRRNGAAALDLAWVACGRFDGFWELRLKPWDVAAGTLLVREAGGQCFDAMGRHPWPIDGNVVSGNNVVAPALMAMVQPHLPR
;
A
#
# COMPACT_ATOMS: atom_id res chain seq x y z
N MET A 1 28.45 -44.17 4.77
CA MET A 1 27.20 -43.50 5.17
C MET A 1 27.45 -41.99 5.13
N SER A 2 27.00 -41.32 4.08
CA SER A 2 27.19 -39.88 3.94
C SER A 2 26.07 -39.19 4.74
N THR A 3 26.46 -38.39 5.72
CA THR A 3 25.55 -37.52 6.47
C THR A 3 24.89 -36.51 5.51
N PRO A 4 23.55 -36.35 5.53
CA PRO A 4 22.90 -35.34 4.72
C PRO A 4 23.34 -33.96 5.21
N THR A 5 23.98 -33.18 4.32
CA THR A 5 24.31 -31.79 4.56
C THR A 5 22.99 -31.02 4.72
N ALA A 6 22.80 -30.36 5.86
CA ALA A 6 21.64 -29.50 6.09
C ALA A 6 21.60 -28.42 4.99
N PRO A 7 20.43 -28.07 4.44
CA PRO A 7 20.33 -27.01 3.43
C PRO A 7 20.92 -25.72 4.01
N ALA A 8 21.78 -25.08 3.24
CA ALA A 8 22.35 -23.78 3.60
C ALA A 8 21.19 -22.78 3.87
N LYS A 9 21.19 -22.19 5.06
CA LYS A 9 20.23 -21.13 5.40
C LYS A 9 20.37 -20.01 4.38
N SER A 10 19.29 -19.65 3.70
CA SER A 10 19.27 -18.46 2.86
C SER A 10 19.74 -17.25 3.69
N PRO A 11 20.61 -16.39 3.16
CA PRO A 11 21.06 -15.22 3.89
C PRO A 11 19.84 -14.37 4.29
N ALA A 12 19.89 -13.78 5.49
CA ALA A 12 18.86 -12.86 5.95
C ALA A 12 18.78 -11.64 5.01
N LEU A 13 17.56 -11.15 4.75
CA LEU A 13 17.36 -9.92 3.99
C LEU A 13 17.87 -8.73 4.82
N ASP A 14 18.68 -7.88 4.21
CA ASP A 14 19.02 -6.58 4.79
C ASP A 14 17.87 -5.59 4.51
N LEU A 15 16.93 -5.53 5.46
CA LEU A 15 15.74 -4.70 5.33
C LEU A 15 16.05 -3.20 5.42
N PHE A 16 17.14 -2.80 6.08
CA PHE A 16 17.53 -1.41 6.16
C PHE A 16 18.16 -0.92 4.85
N ALA A 17 19.02 -1.73 4.23
CA ALA A 17 19.52 -1.45 2.89
C ALA A 17 18.37 -1.43 1.86
N ALA A 18 17.37 -2.32 2.00
CA ALA A 18 16.19 -2.31 1.15
C ALA A 18 15.34 -1.05 1.38
N LEU A 19 15.16 -0.61 2.62
CA LEU A 19 14.46 0.64 2.93
C LEU A 19 15.16 1.86 2.30
N ASP A 20 16.49 1.96 2.42
CA ASP A 20 17.26 3.05 1.82
C ASP A 20 17.12 3.07 0.29
N ALA A 21 17.13 1.89 -0.33
CA ALA A 21 16.86 1.76 -1.76
C ALA A 21 15.46 2.24 -2.13
N ALA A 22 14.42 1.85 -1.37
CA ALA A 22 13.05 2.23 -1.63
C ALA A 22 12.79 3.74 -1.41
N VAL A 23 13.38 4.35 -0.37
CA VAL A 23 13.32 5.81 -0.14
C VAL A 23 13.97 6.56 -1.29
N THR A 24 15.15 6.13 -1.74
CA THR A 24 15.82 6.72 -2.91
C THR A 24 14.96 6.59 -4.18
N ALA A 25 14.35 5.43 -4.39
CA ALA A 25 13.48 5.17 -5.54
C ALA A 25 12.20 6.04 -5.48
N ALA A 26 11.59 6.18 -4.30
CA ALA A 26 10.41 7.03 -4.13
C ALA A 26 10.70 8.50 -4.45
N HIS A 27 11.85 9.01 -4.05
CA HIS A 27 12.27 10.37 -4.43
C HIS A 27 12.52 10.50 -5.94
N ALA A 28 13.10 9.47 -6.59
CA ALA A 28 13.32 9.48 -8.04
C ALA A 28 11.99 9.53 -8.80
N GLY A 29 11.02 8.67 -8.45
CA GLY A 29 9.67 8.69 -9.03
C GLY A 29 8.96 10.01 -8.79
N ALA A 30 8.98 10.51 -7.54
CA ALA A 30 8.34 11.77 -7.18
C ALA A 30 8.93 12.98 -7.93
N ALA A 31 10.24 12.99 -8.21
CA ALA A 31 10.86 14.05 -8.99
C ALA A 31 10.28 14.11 -10.42
N VAL A 32 10.01 12.96 -11.03
CA VAL A 32 9.34 12.88 -12.34
C VAL A 32 7.92 13.45 -12.23
N LEU A 33 7.14 12.98 -11.22
CA LEU A 33 5.77 13.47 -11.01
C LEU A 33 5.73 14.98 -10.81
N GLN A 34 6.63 15.54 -10.01
CA GLN A 34 6.72 16.98 -9.76
C GLN A 34 7.05 17.77 -11.04
N ALA A 35 7.94 17.24 -11.91
CA ALA A 35 8.24 17.87 -13.19
C ALA A 35 7.00 17.95 -14.09
N TYR A 36 6.18 16.91 -14.13
CA TYR A 36 4.90 16.89 -14.85
C TYR A 36 3.81 17.70 -14.17
N ALA A 37 3.81 17.83 -12.85
CA ALA A 37 2.81 18.61 -12.12
C ALA A 37 2.73 20.06 -12.57
N HIS A 38 3.82 20.63 -13.06
CA HIS A 38 3.89 21.99 -13.61
C HIS A 38 3.52 22.07 -15.09
N LYS A 39 3.39 20.92 -15.79
CA LYS A 39 3.14 20.83 -17.24
C LYS A 39 1.96 19.91 -17.56
N ARG A 40 0.97 19.81 -16.68
CA ARG A 40 -0.16 18.87 -16.83
C ARG A 40 -0.94 19.03 -18.14
N ALA A 41 -1.02 20.25 -18.68
CA ALA A 41 -1.68 20.49 -19.96
C ALA A 41 -0.98 19.82 -21.17
N GLU A 42 0.28 19.41 -21.00
CA GLU A 42 1.10 18.74 -22.02
C GLU A 42 1.11 17.21 -21.84
N LEU A 43 0.46 16.68 -20.78
CA LEU A 43 0.44 15.24 -20.49
C LEU A 43 -0.28 14.47 -21.60
N VAL A 44 0.36 13.42 -22.09
CA VAL A 44 -0.30 12.39 -22.89
C VAL A 44 -1.00 11.44 -21.91
N ILE A 45 -2.32 11.39 -22.03
CA ILE A 45 -3.19 10.56 -21.18
C ILE A 45 -3.77 9.47 -22.05
N ASP A 46 -3.59 8.22 -21.62
CA ASP A 46 -4.19 7.03 -22.21
C ASP A 46 -5.25 6.45 -21.26
N THR A 47 -6.13 5.63 -21.80
CA THR A 47 -7.15 4.90 -21.01
C THR A 47 -6.85 3.42 -21.09
N LYS A 48 -6.49 2.78 -19.96
CA LYS A 48 -6.26 1.33 -19.86
C LYS A 48 -7.59 0.56 -19.92
N ALA A 49 -8.60 1.07 -19.20
CA ALA A 49 -9.96 0.54 -19.13
C ALA A 49 -10.95 1.67 -18.82
N ARG A 50 -12.25 1.36 -18.70
CA ARG A 50 -13.24 2.34 -18.26
C ARG A 50 -12.85 2.94 -16.90
N ASN A 51 -12.66 4.28 -16.85
CA ASN A 51 -12.25 5.02 -15.67
C ASN A 51 -10.89 4.55 -15.08
N ASP A 52 -10.03 3.97 -15.89
CA ASP A 52 -8.67 3.57 -15.56
C ASP A 52 -7.74 4.34 -16.50
N LEU A 53 -7.20 5.44 -15.96
CA LEU A 53 -6.35 6.38 -16.70
C LEU A 53 -4.88 6.09 -16.38
N VAL A 54 -4.04 6.32 -17.38
CA VAL A 54 -2.58 6.31 -17.22
C VAL A 54 -2.01 7.51 -17.96
N SER A 55 -1.00 8.11 -17.40
CA SER A 55 -0.31 9.20 -18.07
C SER A 55 1.14 8.82 -18.39
N GLN A 56 1.79 9.65 -19.17
CA GLN A 56 3.23 9.52 -19.39
C GLN A 56 4.00 9.66 -18.07
N ALA A 57 3.47 10.45 -17.12
CA ALA A 57 4.09 10.63 -15.80
C ALA A 57 4.17 9.32 -15.00
N ASP A 58 3.11 8.49 -15.04
CA ASP A 58 3.08 7.17 -14.38
C ASP A 58 4.22 6.29 -14.91
N ARG A 59 4.30 6.14 -16.25
CA ARG A 59 5.29 5.27 -16.89
C ARG A 59 6.73 5.72 -16.67
N GLU A 60 6.99 7.03 -16.75
CA GLU A 60 8.34 7.55 -16.51
C GLU A 60 8.73 7.53 -15.04
N ALA A 61 7.79 7.75 -14.11
CA ALA A 61 8.01 7.60 -12.69
C ALA A 61 8.32 6.14 -12.34
N GLU A 62 7.56 5.17 -12.90
CA GLU A 62 7.84 3.75 -12.71
C GLU A 62 9.24 3.36 -13.22
N ALA A 63 9.61 3.81 -14.41
CA ALA A 63 10.93 3.54 -14.96
C ALA A 63 12.05 4.06 -14.04
N ALA A 64 11.92 5.29 -13.53
CA ALA A 64 12.90 5.88 -12.61
C ALA A 64 13.00 5.11 -11.29
N ILE A 65 11.86 4.65 -10.73
CA ILE A 65 11.82 3.81 -9.53
C ILE A 65 12.52 2.48 -9.78
N ILE A 66 12.18 1.81 -10.87
CA ILE A 66 12.72 0.49 -11.23
C ILE A 66 14.25 0.55 -11.44
N ASP A 67 14.75 1.60 -12.10
CA ASP A 67 16.19 1.77 -12.33
C ASP A 67 16.97 1.85 -11.03
N VAL A 68 16.47 2.61 -10.03
CA VAL A 68 17.09 2.71 -8.71
C VAL A 68 17.06 1.35 -8.00
N LEU A 69 15.90 0.68 -7.98
CA LEU A 69 15.74 -0.59 -7.28
C LEU A 69 16.60 -1.69 -7.91
N LYS A 70 16.66 -1.78 -9.24
CA LYS A 70 17.54 -2.74 -9.94
C LYS A 70 19.04 -2.49 -9.70
N ALA A 71 19.43 -1.23 -9.61
CA ALA A 71 20.82 -0.88 -9.34
C ALA A 71 21.25 -1.23 -7.90
N ARG A 72 20.37 -1.03 -6.92
CA ARG A 72 20.67 -1.20 -5.49
C ARG A 72 20.32 -2.57 -4.92
N THR A 73 19.31 -3.23 -5.49
CA THR A 73 18.77 -4.51 -5.01
C THR A 73 18.48 -5.48 -6.16
N PRO A 74 19.48 -5.81 -7.01
CA PRO A 74 19.28 -6.59 -8.24
C PRO A 74 18.80 -8.04 -7.98
N GLN A 75 18.88 -8.51 -6.73
CA GLN A 75 18.46 -9.86 -6.31
C GLN A 75 16.95 -9.99 -6.13
N PHE A 76 16.20 -8.89 -6.08
CA PHE A 76 14.75 -8.91 -5.86
C PHE A 76 13.97 -8.80 -7.16
N GLY A 77 12.84 -9.53 -7.23
CA GLY A 77 11.88 -9.39 -8.32
C GLY A 77 11.17 -8.04 -8.32
N ILE A 78 10.47 -7.75 -9.42
CA ILE A 78 9.67 -6.52 -9.56
C ILE A 78 8.28 -6.90 -10.04
N VAL A 79 7.27 -6.34 -9.38
CA VAL A 79 5.86 -6.36 -9.73
C VAL A 79 5.39 -4.92 -9.70
N ALA A 80 5.06 -4.34 -10.84
CA ALA A 80 4.76 -2.93 -10.96
C ALA A 80 3.45 -2.72 -11.74
N GLU A 81 2.81 -1.60 -11.53
CA GLU A 81 1.49 -1.33 -12.10
C GLU A 81 1.50 -1.23 -13.63
N GLU A 82 2.48 -0.52 -14.18
CA GLU A 82 2.53 -0.20 -15.61
C GLU A 82 3.20 -1.29 -16.44
N THR A 83 4.33 -1.81 -15.98
CA THR A 83 5.09 -2.84 -16.68
C THR A 83 4.70 -4.26 -16.27
N GLY A 84 3.91 -4.44 -15.21
CA GLY A 84 3.50 -5.74 -14.71
C GLY A 84 4.64 -6.48 -14.01
N GLY A 85 4.67 -7.79 -14.16
CA GLY A 85 5.65 -8.68 -13.56
C GLY A 85 5.01 -9.78 -12.71
N THR A 86 5.84 -10.73 -12.30
CA THR A 86 5.42 -11.81 -11.39
C THR A 86 6.41 -11.90 -10.23
N PRO A 87 5.94 -12.22 -9.02
CA PRO A 87 6.82 -12.42 -7.88
C PRO A 87 7.92 -13.45 -8.19
N SER A 88 9.15 -13.15 -7.82
CA SER A 88 10.27 -14.04 -8.07
C SER A 88 11.33 -13.96 -6.96
N GLY A 89 12.11 -15.03 -6.81
CA GLY A 89 13.16 -15.11 -5.79
C GLY A 89 12.61 -15.14 -4.36
N SER A 90 13.41 -14.68 -3.43
CA SER A 90 13.08 -14.64 -1.99
C SER A 90 12.16 -13.48 -1.60
N ALA A 91 12.19 -12.41 -2.39
CA ALA A 91 11.34 -11.23 -2.20
C ALA A 91 11.19 -10.48 -3.52
N SER A 92 10.11 -9.69 -3.64
CA SER A 92 9.85 -8.86 -4.82
C SER A 92 9.33 -7.49 -4.39
N TRP A 93 9.74 -6.46 -5.11
CA TRP A 93 9.20 -5.13 -5.01
C TRP A 93 7.80 -5.06 -5.63
N TYR A 94 6.87 -4.44 -4.94
CA TYR A 94 5.55 -4.06 -5.43
C TYR A 94 5.52 -2.55 -5.54
N ILE A 95 5.19 -2.03 -6.73
CA ILE A 95 5.37 -0.61 -7.08
C ILE A 95 4.09 -0.08 -7.68
N ASP A 96 3.56 0.98 -7.09
CA ASP A 96 2.64 1.91 -7.71
C ASP A 96 3.35 3.25 -7.85
N PRO A 97 3.64 3.67 -9.07
CA PRO A 97 4.38 4.91 -9.32
C PRO A 97 3.58 6.17 -9.03
N LEU A 98 2.23 6.08 -9.11
CA LEU A 98 1.31 7.20 -8.93
C LEU A 98 -0.06 6.74 -8.44
N ASP A 99 -0.15 6.31 -7.18
CA ASP A 99 -1.44 6.11 -6.53
C ASP A 99 -2.24 7.42 -6.51
N GLY A 100 -3.40 7.41 -7.17
CA GLY A 100 -4.21 8.60 -7.36
C GLY A 100 -3.99 9.30 -8.72
N THR A 101 -3.77 8.56 -9.81
CA THR A 101 -3.60 9.07 -11.19
C THR A 101 -4.71 10.06 -11.58
N THR A 102 -5.97 9.75 -11.27
CA THR A 102 -7.09 10.68 -11.53
C THR A 102 -6.91 12.01 -10.81
N ASN A 103 -6.52 11.97 -9.53
CA ASN A 103 -6.24 13.20 -8.75
C ASN A 103 -5.11 14.00 -9.39
N PHE A 104 -4.03 13.33 -9.76
CA PHE A 104 -2.88 13.97 -10.39
C PHE A 104 -3.27 14.68 -11.69
N ILE A 105 -3.99 14.00 -12.60
CA ILE A 105 -4.45 14.55 -13.87
C ILE A 105 -5.35 15.78 -13.64
N HIS A 106 -6.24 15.73 -12.65
CA HIS A 106 -7.16 16.81 -12.30
C HIS A 106 -6.57 17.88 -11.37
N SER A 107 -5.28 17.85 -11.07
CA SER A 107 -4.61 18.80 -10.17
C SER A 107 -5.14 18.79 -8.73
N ILE A 108 -5.71 17.65 -8.29
CA ILE A 108 -6.10 17.44 -6.91
C ILE A 108 -4.85 17.02 -6.13
N PRO A 109 -4.45 17.76 -5.07
CA PRO A 109 -3.17 17.56 -4.39
C PRO A 109 -3.24 16.39 -3.38
N HIS A 110 -3.60 15.19 -3.86
CA HIS A 110 -3.70 13.98 -3.06
C HIS A 110 -3.35 12.76 -3.92
N TYR A 111 -2.09 12.40 -3.96
CA TYR A 111 -1.50 11.28 -4.68
C TYR A 111 -0.16 10.91 -4.05
N ALA A 112 0.33 9.70 -4.28
CA ALA A 112 1.57 9.22 -3.69
C ALA A 112 2.31 8.25 -4.60
N VAL A 113 3.61 8.04 -4.30
CA VAL A 113 4.39 6.88 -4.75
C VAL A 113 4.30 5.81 -3.68
N SER A 114 3.97 4.57 -4.05
CA SER A 114 3.88 3.43 -3.14
C SER A 114 4.90 2.35 -3.54
N ILE A 115 5.77 1.94 -2.61
CA ILE A 115 6.80 0.91 -2.83
C ILE A 115 6.85 -0.02 -1.63
N ALA A 116 6.71 -1.34 -1.86
CA ALA A 116 6.83 -2.33 -0.81
C ALA A 116 7.73 -3.50 -1.23
N LEU A 117 8.57 -4.00 -0.32
CA LEU A 117 9.23 -5.28 -0.49
C LEU A 117 8.37 -6.35 0.17
N VAL A 118 7.93 -7.33 -0.60
CA VAL A 118 7.15 -8.48 -0.13
C VAL A 118 8.03 -9.71 -0.13
N ALA A 119 8.25 -10.28 1.06
CA ALA A 119 9.05 -11.49 1.25
C ALA A 119 8.20 -12.75 1.10
N GLN A 120 8.83 -13.84 0.62
CA GLN A 120 8.23 -15.15 0.50
C GLN A 120 8.40 -15.97 1.80
N PRO A 121 7.57 -17.02 2.03
CA PRO A 121 7.74 -17.92 3.17
C PRO A 121 9.15 -18.53 3.20
N GLY A 122 9.71 -18.66 4.40
CA GLY A 122 11.07 -19.18 4.61
C GLY A 122 12.18 -18.14 4.49
N CYS A 123 11.88 -16.93 4.01
CA CYS A 123 12.83 -15.83 4.00
C CYS A 123 13.18 -15.40 5.41
N ALA A 124 14.47 -15.34 5.76
CA ALA A 124 14.89 -14.76 7.02
C ALA A 124 14.82 -13.23 6.92
N VAL A 125 14.12 -12.62 7.87
CA VAL A 125 13.98 -11.16 8.00
C VAL A 125 14.70 -10.67 9.27
N CYS A 126 14.32 -9.54 9.82
CA CYS A 126 14.95 -8.96 10.99
C CYS A 126 15.22 -10.02 12.08
N PHE A 127 16.44 -9.96 12.66
CA PHE A 127 16.89 -10.89 13.71
C PHE A 127 16.94 -12.38 13.31
N GLY A 128 16.91 -12.69 12.01
CA GLY A 128 17.03 -14.06 11.50
C GLY A 128 15.75 -14.89 11.67
N THR A 129 14.63 -14.30 12.02
CA THR A 129 13.33 -14.98 12.10
C THR A 129 12.79 -15.21 10.66
N PRO A 130 12.49 -16.45 10.26
CA PRO A 130 11.93 -16.70 8.95
C PRO A 130 10.45 -16.28 8.89
N MET A 131 10.06 -15.74 7.74
CA MET A 131 8.64 -15.49 7.43
C MET A 131 7.90 -16.82 7.35
N THR A 132 6.79 -16.94 8.05
CA THR A 132 5.92 -18.14 7.99
C THR A 132 4.99 -18.08 6.77
N GLU A 133 4.64 -16.87 6.33
CA GLU A 133 3.73 -16.58 5.23
C GLU A 133 4.32 -15.45 4.37
N SER A 134 3.84 -15.31 3.14
CA SER A 134 4.19 -14.17 2.30
C SER A 134 3.61 -12.88 2.90
N GLY A 135 4.42 -11.80 2.86
CA GLY A 135 3.95 -10.51 3.37
C GLY A 135 4.94 -9.37 3.16
N PRO A 136 4.46 -8.13 3.25
CA PRO A 136 5.32 -6.95 3.13
C PRO A 136 6.25 -6.81 4.34
N VAL A 137 7.54 -6.52 4.05
CA VAL A 137 8.62 -6.42 5.05
C VAL A 137 9.34 -5.07 5.04
N VAL A 138 9.23 -4.31 3.95
CA VAL A 138 9.64 -2.91 3.84
C VAL A 138 8.53 -2.15 3.13
N ALA A 139 8.23 -0.95 3.61
CA ALA A 139 7.22 -0.09 3.03
C ALA A 139 7.70 1.36 2.94
N VAL A 140 7.36 1.99 1.81
CA VAL A 140 7.49 3.42 1.58
C VAL A 140 6.23 3.91 0.89
N VAL A 141 5.58 4.93 1.46
CA VAL A 141 4.55 5.73 0.79
C VAL A 141 5.01 7.17 0.86
N TYR A 142 5.19 7.82 -0.28
CA TYR A 142 5.66 9.19 -0.34
C TYR A 142 4.62 10.11 -0.99
N ASP A 143 4.13 11.07 -0.23
CA ASP A 143 3.30 12.19 -0.69
C ASP A 143 4.22 13.35 -1.12
N PRO A 144 4.42 13.59 -2.42
CA PRO A 144 5.32 14.63 -2.88
C PRO A 144 4.74 16.05 -2.77
N VAL A 145 3.43 16.16 -2.50
CA VAL A 145 2.76 17.46 -2.35
C VAL A 145 2.99 18.01 -0.94
N ARG A 146 2.94 17.11 0.07
CA ARG A 146 3.13 17.49 1.49
C ARG A 146 4.54 17.23 1.98
N GLU A 147 5.41 16.64 1.12
CA GLU A 147 6.76 16.18 1.48
C GLU A 147 6.71 15.21 2.67
N GLU A 148 5.72 14.33 2.70
CA GLU A 148 5.50 13.34 3.75
C GLU A 148 5.98 11.96 3.29
N MET A 149 7.06 11.48 3.93
CA MET A 149 7.64 10.16 3.69
C MET A 149 7.20 9.22 4.82
N PHE A 150 6.28 8.31 4.51
CA PHE A 150 5.88 7.24 5.42
C PHE A 150 6.75 6.02 5.14
N THR A 151 7.35 5.46 6.19
CA THR A 151 8.22 4.29 6.08
C THR A 151 7.91 3.27 7.16
N ALA A 152 8.06 1.97 6.85
CA ALA A 152 8.00 0.91 7.84
C ALA A 152 8.96 -0.24 7.50
N VAL A 153 9.43 -0.89 8.55
CA VAL A 153 10.23 -2.14 8.47
C VAL A 153 9.59 -3.16 9.41
N HIS A 154 9.38 -4.35 8.91
CA HIS A 154 8.76 -5.45 9.64
C HIS A 154 9.47 -5.72 10.98
N GLY A 155 8.70 -5.71 12.08
CA GLY A 155 9.18 -5.93 13.45
C GLY A 155 9.96 -4.76 14.06
N VAL A 156 10.00 -3.58 13.39
CA VAL A 156 10.77 -2.43 13.86
C VAL A 156 9.86 -1.24 14.18
N GLY A 157 8.88 -0.96 13.32
CA GLY A 157 7.92 0.12 13.51
C GLY A 157 7.61 0.89 12.23
N ALA A 158 6.87 1.98 12.36
CA ALA A 158 6.51 2.90 11.28
C ALA A 158 6.86 4.35 11.62
N TRP A 159 7.22 5.14 10.61
CA TRP A 159 7.63 6.56 10.74
C TRP A 159 6.98 7.42 9.67
N LEU A 160 6.69 8.66 10.03
CA LEU A 160 6.43 9.78 9.12
C LEU A 160 7.65 10.73 9.19
N ASN A 161 8.35 10.86 8.09
CA ASN A 161 9.64 11.52 8.03
C ASN A 161 10.59 10.87 9.07
N SER A 162 11.02 11.57 10.08
CA SER A 162 11.90 11.04 11.14
C SER A 162 11.16 10.76 12.46
N HIS A 163 9.81 10.87 12.48
CA HIS A 163 9.01 10.73 13.69
C HIS A 163 8.27 9.39 13.68
N ARG A 164 8.41 8.62 14.75
CA ARG A 164 7.66 7.37 14.93
C ARG A 164 6.17 7.67 15.00
N ILE A 165 5.38 6.90 14.26
CA ILE A 165 3.92 7.05 14.20
C ILE A 165 3.21 5.86 14.82
N HIS A 166 1.96 6.11 15.21
CA HIS A 166 1.02 5.12 15.73
C HIS A 166 -0.37 5.41 15.17
N VAL A 167 -1.17 4.35 15.05
CA VAL A 167 -2.60 4.48 14.75
C VAL A 167 -3.31 5.31 15.82
N SER A 168 -4.49 5.81 15.51
CA SER A 168 -5.30 6.63 16.41
C SER A 168 -5.67 5.89 17.71
N ARG A 169 -6.11 6.65 18.71
CA ARG A 169 -6.59 6.13 20.01
C ARG A 169 -8.12 6.18 20.13
N THR A 170 -8.83 6.37 19.02
CA THR A 170 -10.29 6.40 18.99
C THR A 170 -10.84 5.09 19.55
N ALA A 171 -11.66 5.20 20.60
CA ALA A 171 -12.14 4.07 21.41
C ALA A 171 -13.59 3.68 21.08
N SER A 172 -14.24 4.38 20.17
CA SER A 172 -15.61 4.13 19.75
C SER A 172 -15.73 4.20 18.22
N PHE A 173 -16.44 3.25 17.63
CA PHE A 173 -16.68 3.25 16.18
C PHE A 173 -17.51 4.46 15.73
N ASN A 174 -18.44 4.96 16.59
CA ASN A 174 -19.23 6.15 16.32
C ASN A 174 -18.40 7.43 16.20
N ASP A 175 -17.24 7.48 16.84
CA ASP A 175 -16.35 8.64 16.82
C ASP A 175 -15.30 8.54 15.71
N ALA A 176 -15.32 7.44 14.93
CA ALA A 176 -14.31 7.16 13.93
C ALA A 176 -14.51 8.01 12.66
N VAL A 177 -13.40 8.51 12.13
CA VAL A 177 -13.29 9.06 10.77
C VAL A 177 -12.67 8.00 9.87
N LEU A 178 -13.42 7.59 8.85
CA LEU A 178 -13.02 6.52 7.94
C LEU A 178 -12.60 7.06 6.58
N GLY A 179 -11.59 6.44 5.97
CA GLY A 179 -11.27 6.55 4.56
C GLY A 179 -11.91 5.41 3.76
N THR A 180 -12.17 5.65 2.46
CA THR A 180 -12.68 4.62 1.54
C THR A 180 -12.41 4.98 0.08
N GLY A 181 -12.53 3.99 -0.82
CA GLY A 181 -12.53 4.18 -2.27
C GLY A 181 -13.70 3.47 -2.95
N PHE A 182 -13.84 3.66 -4.26
CA PHE A 182 -14.89 3.03 -5.06
C PHE A 182 -14.27 2.27 -6.24
N PRO A 183 -14.74 1.07 -6.56
CA PRO A 183 -14.24 0.28 -7.69
C PRO A 183 -14.79 0.81 -9.02
N TYR A 184 -14.37 1.98 -9.46
CA TYR A 184 -14.90 2.65 -10.67
C TYR A 184 -14.67 1.88 -11.97
N SER A 185 -13.63 1.07 -12.04
CA SER A 185 -13.33 0.23 -13.19
C SER A 185 -14.33 -0.91 -13.36
N ASP A 186 -14.96 -1.35 -12.27
CA ASP A 186 -15.96 -2.42 -12.28
C ASP A 186 -17.14 -2.11 -11.34
N MET A 187 -18.17 -1.51 -11.91
CA MET A 187 -19.38 -1.12 -11.17
C MET A 187 -20.28 -2.30 -10.79
N SER A 188 -19.99 -3.53 -11.23
CA SER A 188 -20.73 -4.73 -10.81
C SER A 188 -20.72 -4.93 -9.30
N PHE A 189 -19.73 -4.34 -8.61
CA PHE A 189 -19.56 -4.40 -7.18
C PHE A 189 -20.38 -3.36 -6.39
N SER A 190 -21.04 -2.44 -7.07
CA SER A 190 -21.78 -1.32 -6.45
C SER A 190 -22.89 -1.80 -5.51
N GLU A 191 -23.56 -2.91 -5.84
CA GLU A 191 -24.63 -3.49 -5.02
C GLU A 191 -24.11 -3.96 -3.65
N HIS A 192 -22.88 -4.41 -3.57
CA HIS A 192 -22.21 -4.77 -2.32
C HIS A 192 -21.70 -3.53 -1.58
N TYR A 193 -21.16 -2.56 -2.33
CA TYR A 193 -20.46 -1.42 -1.76
C TYR A 193 -21.41 -0.36 -1.17
N MET A 194 -22.53 -0.08 -1.83
CA MET A 194 -23.47 0.96 -1.38
C MET A 194 -24.07 0.69 0.00
N PRO A 195 -24.43 -0.55 0.37
CA PRO A 195 -24.85 -0.86 1.73
C PRO A 195 -23.74 -0.62 2.78
N MET A 196 -22.47 -0.93 2.46
CA MET A 196 -21.33 -0.65 3.34
C MET A 196 -21.19 0.86 3.59
N LEU A 197 -21.20 1.65 2.51
CA LEU A 197 -21.11 3.11 2.60
C LEU A 197 -22.26 3.70 3.41
N ASN A 198 -23.49 3.24 3.16
CA ASN A 198 -24.66 3.68 3.92
C ASN A 198 -24.51 3.36 5.41
N ALA A 199 -24.05 2.16 5.76
CA ALA A 199 -23.80 1.77 7.14
C ALA A 199 -22.73 2.65 7.79
N ALA A 200 -21.62 2.91 7.09
CA ALA A 200 -20.54 3.76 7.58
C ALA A 200 -21.01 5.19 7.87
N ILE A 201 -21.80 5.80 6.97
CA ILE A 201 -22.34 7.15 7.14
C ILE A 201 -23.22 7.24 8.41
N HIS A 202 -23.99 6.20 8.74
CA HIS A 202 -24.89 6.21 9.90
C HIS A 202 -24.21 5.83 11.23
N GLN A 203 -23.07 5.12 11.18
CA GLN A 203 -22.44 4.52 12.36
C GLN A 203 -21.14 5.19 12.76
N THR A 204 -20.65 6.18 12.00
CA THR A 204 -19.34 6.82 12.26
C THR A 204 -19.46 8.35 12.23
N GLN A 205 -18.41 9.02 12.70
CA GLN A 205 -18.35 10.49 12.68
C GLN A 205 -18.25 11.03 11.25
N GLY A 206 -17.70 10.26 10.31
CA GLY A 206 -17.63 10.68 8.93
C GLY A 206 -16.77 9.81 8.04
N VAL A 207 -17.04 9.90 6.75
CA VAL A 207 -16.33 9.17 5.71
C VAL A 207 -15.61 10.15 4.78
N ARG A 208 -14.41 9.78 4.34
CA ARG A 208 -13.61 10.51 3.33
C ARG A 208 -13.36 9.59 2.14
N ARG A 209 -13.48 10.17 0.95
CA ARG A 209 -13.14 9.49 -0.30
C ARG A 209 -12.09 10.34 -1.03
N ASN A 210 -10.82 10.13 -0.67
CA ASN A 210 -9.73 10.98 -1.17
C ASN A 210 -9.18 10.50 -2.52
N GLY A 211 -9.17 9.19 -2.79
CA GLY A 211 -8.84 8.61 -4.10
C GLY A 211 -7.37 8.31 -4.32
N ALA A 212 -6.66 7.96 -3.23
CA ALA A 212 -5.30 7.43 -3.23
C ALA A 212 -5.19 6.44 -2.07
N ALA A 213 -5.34 5.14 -2.35
CA ALA A 213 -5.51 4.10 -1.34
C ALA A 213 -4.26 3.90 -0.47
N ALA A 214 -3.07 3.94 -1.07
CA ALA A 214 -1.82 3.82 -0.33
C ALA A 214 -1.64 4.98 0.65
N LEU A 215 -2.02 6.19 0.23
CA LEU A 215 -1.94 7.38 1.09
C LEU A 215 -3.01 7.35 2.18
N ASP A 216 -4.23 6.90 1.89
CA ASP A 216 -5.29 6.74 2.87
C ASP A 216 -4.91 5.71 3.95
N LEU A 217 -4.26 4.58 3.58
CA LEU A 217 -3.69 3.61 4.52
C LEU A 217 -2.54 4.22 5.35
N ALA A 218 -1.67 5.03 4.76
CA ALA A 218 -0.63 5.75 5.48
C ALA A 218 -1.22 6.74 6.50
N TRP A 219 -2.37 7.34 6.17
CA TRP A 219 -3.10 8.20 7.09
C TRP A 219 -3.76 7.43 8.24
N VAL A 220 -4.18 6.19 8.03
CA VAL A 220 -4.55 5.30 9.14
C VAL A 220 -3.35 5.02 10.04
N ALA A 221 -2.18 4.71 9.47
CA ALA A 221 -0.98 4.41 10.23
C ALA A 221 -0.51 5.58 11.13
N CYS A 222 -0.71 6.83 10.70
CA CYS A 222 -0.37 8.00 11.52
C CYS A 222 -1.54 8.57 12.34
N GLY A 223 -2.70 7.92 12.35
CA GLY A 223 -3.86 8.29 13.16
C GLY A 223 -4.66 9.47 12.65
N ARG A 224 -4.52 9.88 11.38
CA ARG A 224 -5.38 10.88 10.72
C ARG A 224 -6.74 10.30 10.37
N PHE A 225 -6.77 9.03 9.97
CA PHE A 225 -7.96 8.21 9.88
C PHE A 225 -7.95 7.14 10.97
N ASP A 226 -9.12 6.76 11.41
CA ASP A 226 -9.30 5.71 12.41
C ASP A 226 -9.41 4.33 11.76
N GLY A 227 -9.87 4.30 10.52
CA GLY A 227 -9.96 3.10 9.69
C GLY A 227 -10.09 3.42 8.21
N PHE A 228 -9.92 2.39 7.40
CA PHE A 228 -10.04 2.43 5.94
C PHE A 228 -10.57 1.11 5.41
N TRP A 229 -11.44 1.15 4.42
CA TRP A 229 -11.83 -0.01 3.66
C TRP A 229 -11.93 0.31 2.17
N GLU A 230 -11.45 -0.60 1.35
CA GLU A 230 -11.64 -0.58 -0.09
C GLU A 230 -11.54 -2.01 -0.63
N LEU A 231 -12.18 -2.26 -1.75
CA LEU A 231 -12.26 -3.59 -2.36
C LEU A 231 -11.79 -3.52 -3.79
N ARG A 232 -11.18 -4.63 -4.28
CA ARG A 232 -10.69 -4.77 -5.65
C ARG A 232 -9.54 -3.84 -6.04
N LEU A 233 -8.79 -3.39 -5.08
CA LEU A 233 -7.49 -2.79 -5.30
C LEU A 233 -6.49 -3.81 -5.87
N LYS A 234 -5.29 -3.35 -6.16
CA LYS A 234 -4.19 -4.22 -6.60
C LYS A 234 -3.17 -4.42 -5.48
N PRO A 235 -2.30 -5.43 -5.58
CA PRO A 235 -1.30 -5.69 -4.54
C PRO A 235 -0.38 -4.50 -4.26
N TRP A 236 -0.02 -3.73 -5.27
CA TRP A 236 0.86 -2.56 -5.13
C TRP A 236 0.19 -1.39 -4.41
N ASP A 237 -1.14 -1.24 -4.50
CA ASP A 237 -1.90 -0.20 -3.78
C ASP A 237 -1.89 -0.45 -2.26
N VAL A 238 -1.87 -1.72 -1.83
CA VAL A 238 -2.12 -2.10 -0.44
C VAL A 238 -0.89 -2.61 0.31
N ALA A 239 0.14 -3.09 -0.39
CA ALA A 239 1.28 -3.75 0.27
C ALA A 239 2.02 -2.82 1.24
N ALA A 240 2.39 -1.62 0.81
CA ALA A 240 3.08 -0.65 1.66
C ALA A 240 2.18 -0.19 2.81
N GLY A 241 0.95 0.20 2.51
CA GLY A 241 -0.03 0.64 3.52
C GLY A 241 -0.33 -0.41 4.57
N THR A 242 -0.42 -1.69 4.19
CA THR A 242 -0.61 -2.81 5.12
C THR A 242 0.50 -2.88 6.16
N LEU A 243 1.76 -2.79 5.73
CA LEU A 243 2.88 -2.83 6.67
C LEU A 243 2.90 -1.59 7.56
N LEU A 244 2.68 -0.40 6.99
CA LEU A 244 2.62 0.85 7.76
C LEU A 244 1.60 0.77 8.89
N VAL A 245 0.37 0.32 8.61
CA VAL A 245 -0.68 0.19 9.63
C VAL A 245 -0.28 -0.81 10.71
N ARG A 246 0.22 -2.00 10.33
CA ARG A 246 0.63 -3.05 11.28
C ARG A 246 1.78 -2.59 12.17
N GLU A 247 2.81 -2.00 11.62
CA GLU A 247 3.98 -1.51 12.35
C GLU A 247 3.69 -0.26 13.20
N ALA A 248 2.60 0.46 12.88
CA ALA A 248 2.06 1.53 13.71
C ALA A 248 1.16 1.03 14.85
N GLY A 249 0.99 -0.29 15.01
CA GLY A 249 0.20 -0.93 16.06
C GLY A 249 -1.28 -1.09 15.73
N GLY A 250 -1.68 -0.92 14.48
CA GLY A 250 -3.03 -1.19 13.98
C GLY A 250 -3.21 -2.61 13.43
N GLN A 251 -4.38 -2.83 12.86
CA GLN A 251 -4.75 -4.09 12.22
C GLN A 251 -5.10 -3.85 10.73
N CYS A 252 -4.74 -4.80 9.90
CA CYS A 252 -5.06 -4.79 8.49
C CYS A 252 -5.44 -6.22 8.06
N PHE A 253 -6.66 -6.38 7.56
CA PHE A 253 -7.26 -7.65 7.18
C PHE A 253 -7.46 -7.74 5.67
N ASP A 254 -7.34 -8.94 5.12
CA ASP A 254 -8.03 -9.30 3.90
C ASP A 254 -9.52 -9.44 4.22
N ALA A 255 -10.38 -8.60 3.63
CA ALA A 255 -11.81 -8.60 3.90
C ALA A 255 -12.47 -9.94 3.55
N MET A 256 -11.90 -10.70 2.60
CA MET A 256 -12.39 -12.02 2.21
C MET A 256 -11.86 -13.15 3.11
N GLY A 257 -10.89 -12.87 3.98
CA GLY A 257 -10.29 -13.85 4.89
C GLY A 257 -9.49 -14.97 4.20
N ARG A 258 -9.03 -14.74 2.95
CA ARG A 258 -8.34 -15.76 2.14
C ARG A 258 -6.82 -15.73 2.30
N HIS A 259 -6.28 -14.57 2.66
CA HIS A 259 -4.84 -14.31 2.67
C HIS A 259 -4.37 -13.67 3.98
N PRO A 260 -3.10 -13.85 4.37
CA PRO A 260 -2.53 -13.25 5.58
C PRO A 260 -2.40 -11.72 5.50
N TRP A 261 -2.48 -11.18 4.30
CA TRP A 261 -2.56 -9.75 4.02
C TRP A 261 -3.43 -9.53 2.76
N PRO A 262 -3.99 -8.34 2.52
CA PRO A 262 -4.99 -8.12 1.46
C PRO A 262 -4.36 -8.08 0.06
N ILE A 263 -3.67 -9.15 -0.34
CA ILE A 263 -2.98 -9.26 -1.65
C ILE A 263 -3.96 -9.13 -2.84
N ASP A 264 -5.21 -9.54 -2.66
CA ASP A 264 -6.26 -9.40 -3.68
C ASP A 264 -6.93 -8.02 -3.65
N GLY A 265 -6.38 -7.07 -2.88
CA GLY A 265 -6.87 -5.70 -2.81
C GLY A 265 -8.18 -5.49 -2.06
N ASN A 266 -8.62 -6.48 -1.27
CA ASN A 266 -9.82 -6.35 -0.44
C ASN A 266 -9.41 -6.02 0.99
N VAL A 267 -9.25 -4.75 1.29
CA VAL A 267 -8.64 -4.29 2.54
C VAL A 267 -9.66 -3.71 3.52
N VAL A 268 -9.50 -4.09 4.79
CA VAL A 268 -10.11 -3.42 5.96
C VAL A 268 -9.01 -3.17 6.97
N SER A 269 -8.84 -1.93 7.40
CA SER A 269 -7.77 -1.55 8.33
C SER A 269 -8.23 -0.51 9.34
N GLY A 270 -7.47 -0.36 10.42
CA GLY A 270 -7.73 0.64 11.45
C GLY A 270 -6.95 0.37 12.74
N ASN A 271 -7.27 1.13 13.78
CA ASN A 271 -6.79 0.84 15.12
C ASN A 271 -7.44 -0.44 15.69
N ASN A 272 -7.02 -0.88 16.87
CA ASN A 272 -7.47 -2.15 17.46
C ASN A 272 -8.96 -2.19 17.86
N VAL A 273 -9.66 -1.06 17.88
CA VAL A 273 -11.10 -0.96 18.14
C VAL A 273 -11.88 -0.83 16.84
N VAL A 274 -11.42 0.06 15.96
CA VAL A 274 -12.13 0.42 14.73
C VAL A 274 -12.02 -0.68 13.68
N ALA A 275 -10.86 -1.31 13.48
CA ALA A 275 -10.69 -2.32 12.43
C ALA A 275 -11.61 -3.55 12.61
N PRO A 276 -11.76 -4.16 13.78
CA PRO A 276 -12.73 -5.24 13.99
C PRO A 276 -14.19 -4.81 13.81
N ALA A 277 -14.55 -3.59 14.26
CA ALA A 277 -15.90 -3.06 14.10
C ALA A 277 -16.21 -2.78 12.63
N LEU A 278 -15.25 -2.19 11.90
CA LEU A 278 -15.35 -1.95 10.46
C LEU A 278 -15.48 -3.27 9.69
N MET A 279 -14.68 -4.28 10.04
CA MET A 279 -14.80 -5.62 9.45
C MET A 279 -16.19 -6.23 9.68
N ALA A 280 -16.73 -6.13 10.89
CA ALA A 280 -18.07 -6.61 11.21
C ALA A 280 -19.18 -5.88 10.42
N MET A 281 -18.97 -4.58 10.11
CA MET A 281 -19.87 -3.78 9.28
C MET A 281 -19.80 -4.19 7.80
N VAL A 282 -18.59 -4.46 7.27
CA VAL A 282 -18.35 -4.78 5.87
C VAL A 282 -18.77 -6.21 5.54
N GLN A 283 -18.48 -7.17 6.41
CA GLN A 283 -18.62 -8.60 6.18
C GLN A 283 -20.00 -9.07 5.68
N PRO A 284 -21.16 -8.57 6.20
CA PRO A 284 -22.47 -8.99 5.72
C PRO A 284 -22.76 -8.63 4.26
N HIS A 285 -22.02 -7.69 3.70
CA HIS A 285 -22.21 -7.14 2.37
C HIS A 285 -21.19 -7.65 1.34
N LEU A 286 -20.22 -8.47 1.77
CA LEU A 286 -19.25 -9.06 0.85
C LEU A 286 -19.93 -10.07 -0.09
N PRO A 287 -19.45 -10.24 -1.35
CA PRO A 287 -19.92 -11.29 -2.23
C PRO A 287 -19.61 -12.66 -1.60
N ARG A 288 -20.53 -13.58 -1.78
CA ARG A 288 -20.43 -14.97 -1.28
C ARG A 288 -19.57 -15.83 -2.17
#